data_1362791e2937d4ad8ad69cc53d6f5176
#
_entry.id   1362791e2937d4ad8ad69cc53d6f5176
#
_cell.length_a   1.000
_cell.length_b   1.000
_cell.length_c   1.000
_cell.angle_alpha   90.00
_cell.angle_beta   90.00
_cell.angle_gamma   90.00
#
_symmetry.space_group_name_H-M   'P 1'
#
loop_
_entity.id
_entity.type
_entity.pdbx_description
1 polymer ?
#
loop_
_entity_poly.entity_id
_entity_poly.type
_entity_poly.pdbx_seq_one_letter_code
_entity_poly.pdbx_strand_id
1 'polypeptide(L)'
;MDRSSMLDHFAEELRLARAASGLSQSALAEALSYSGALVAKVETCERRPGLDFARRCDTVFGTDGRFERIQRRISRETVVPWFRDWAGIEQEARALRTFEPLCVPGLLQTEGYARAIHAGGGLFAADEIERQVATRLDRQAVLTRDRPPLLSVVVDEYVLRRRIGGPEVMREQLQHLMKLGAALSRVRIHVVPMSAGAYPGLAGPFVIATLPAGEDVVYLEGQRHGQVVDRTDFVQQMVEVWESIRGEALSHQQSLDLIAEVAETWT
;
A
#
# COMPACT_ATOMS: atom_id res chain seq x y z
N MET A 1 6.40 6.88 -25.93
CA MET A 1 6.47 6.25 -24.60
C MET A 1 7.48 7.06 -23.82
N ASP A 2 7.00 7.87 -22.91
CA ASP A 2 7.89 8.63 -22.01
C ASP A 2 8.36 7.64 -20.93
N ARG A 3 9.58 7.10 -21.10
CA ARG A 3 10.19 6.23 -20.09
C ARG A 3 10.58 7.12 -18.92
N SER A 4 10.24 6.69 -17.70
CA SER A 4 10.69 7.40 -16.50
C SER A 4 12.22 7.47 -16.50
N SER A 5 12.79 8.65 -16.48
CA SER A 5 14.25 8.87 -16.47
C SER A 5 14.95 8.14 -15.31
N MET A 6 14.26 7.96 -14.18
CA MET A 6 14.79 7.24 -13.02
C MET A 6 14.79 5.72 -13.21
N LEU A 7 13.84 5.17 -13.97
CA LEU A 7 13.83 3.73 -14.28
C LEU A 7 15.00 3.38 -15.21
N ASP A 8 15.23 4.19 -16.25
CA ASP A 8 16.39 4.04 -17.14
C ASP A 8 17.70 4.15 -16.35
N HIS A 9 17.78 5.11 -15.42
CA HIS A 9 18.95 5.27 -14.55
C HIS A 9 19.17 4.05 -13.64
N PHE A 10 18.12 3.48 -13.03
CA PHE A 10 18.25 2.24 -12.24
C PHE A 10 18.78 1.08 -13.07
N ALA A 11 18.22 0.88 -14.26
CA ALA A 11 18.63 -0.20 -15.15
C ALA A 11 20.09 -0.05 -15.63
N GLU A 12 20.52 1.16 -15.91
CA GLU A 12 21.91 1.46 -16.26
C GLU A 12 22.86 1.18 -15.11
N GLU A 13 22.56 1.67 -13.91
CA GLU A 13 23.33 1.42 -12.70
C GLU A 13 23.43 -0.06 -12.35
N LEU A 14 22.32 -0.81 -12.54
CA LEU A 14 22.30 -2.26 -12.34
C LEU A 14 23.25 -2.98 -13.31
N ARG A 15 23.21 -2.62 -14.59
CA ARG A 15 24.11 -3.17 -15.61
C ARG A 15 25.57 -2.85 -15.32
N LEU A 16 25.86 -1.61 -14.94
CA LEU A 16 27.22 -1.15 -14.60
C LEU A 16 27.77 -1.88 -13.36
N ALA A 17 26.98 -1.97 -12.29
CA ALA A 17 27.37 -2.68 -11.07
C ALA A 17 27.58 -4.18 -11.31
N ARG A 18 26.69 -4.82 -12.09
CA ARG A 18 26.83 -6.22 -12.47
C ARG A 18 28.10 -6.45 -13.31
N ALA A 19 28.33 -5.61 -14.30
CA ALA A 19 29.53 -5.73 -15.15
C ALA A 19 30.83 -5.50 -14.35
N ALA A 20 30.87 -4.52 -13.45
CA ALA A 20 31.99 -4.26 -12.57
C ALA A 20 32.28 -5.43 -11.62
N SER A 21 31.24 -6.17 -11.22
CA SER A 21 31.36 -7.37 -10.38
C SER A 21 31.63 -8.66 -11.17
N GLY A 22 31.75 -8.59 -12.51
CA GLY A 22 31.98 -9.74 -13.38
C GLY A 22 30.83 -10.78 -13.39
N LEU A 23 29.62 -10.40 -12.95
CA LEU A 23 28.49 -11.31 -12.85
C LEU A 23 27.71 -11.40 -14.18
N SER A 24 27.28 -12.61 -14.55
CA SER A 24 26.25 -12.79 -15.57
C SER A 24 24.86 -12.42 -14.98
N GLN A 25 23.85 -12.21 -15.83
CA GLN A 25 22.47 -11.98 -15.36
C GLN A 25 21.96 -13.14 -14.50
N SER A 26 22.32 -14.38 -14.85
CA SER A 26 21.93 -15.57 -14.09
C SER A 26 22.64 -15.63 -12.73
N ALA A 27 23.94 -15.31 -12.67
CA ALA A 27 24.68 -15.28 -11.41
C ALA A 27 24.21 -14.16 -10.49
N LEU A 28 23.86 -13.00 -11.05
CA LEU A 28 23.25 -11.91 -10.28
C LEU A 28 21.87 -12.34 -9.73
N ALA A 29 21.03 -12.98 -10.54
CA ALA A 29 19.73 -13.46 -10.11
C ALA A 29 19.80 -14.43 -8.94
N GLU A 30 20.75 -15.35 -8.99
CA GLU A 30 21.03 -16.29 -7.89
C GLU A 30 21.45 -15.55 -6.62
N ALA A 31 22.39 -14.59 -6.73
CA ALA A 31 22.85 -13.78 -5.61
C ALA A 31 21.73 -12.93 -4.98
N LEU A 32 20.79 -12.45 -5.80
CA LEU A 32 19.62 -11.70 -5.36
C LEU A 32 18.46 -12.58 -4.87
N SER A 33 18.53 -13.93 -5.06
CA SER A 33 17.43 -14.86 -4.83
C SER A 33 16.18 -14.55 -5.66
N TYR A 34 16.39 -14.24 -6.94
CA TYR A 34 15.34 -13.98 -7.95
C TYR A 34 15.56 -14.80 -9.21
N SER A 35 14.61 -14.78 -10.14
CA SER A 35 14.78 -15.42 -11.45
C SER A 35 15.63 -14.58 -12.40
N GLY A 36 16.41 -15.24 -13.30
CA GLY A 36 17.16 -14.55 -14.35
C GLY A 36 16.25 -13.71 -15.27
N ALA A 37 15.04 -14.19 -15.53
CA ALA A 37 14.06 -13.45 -16.31
C ALA A 37 13.66 -12.11 -15.65
N LEU A 38 13.59 -12.06 -14.31
CA LEU A 38 13.32 -10.81 -13.61
C LEU A 38 14.47 -9.82 -13.75
N VAL A 39 15.71 -10.27 -13.55
CA VAL A 39 16.90 -9.41 -13.71
C VAL A 39 16.96 -8.84 -15.14
N ALA A 40 16.76 -9.70 -16.16
CA ALA A 40 16.75 -9.25 -17.56
C ALA A 40 15.67 -8.19 -17.81
N LYS A 41 14.44 -8.41 -17.31
CA LYS A 41 13.34 -7.44 -17.46
C LYS A 41 13.57 -6.13 -16.72
N VAL A 42 14.26 -6.15 -15.58
CA VAL A 42 14.65 -4.91 -14.87
C VAL A 42 15.73 -4.17 -15.66
N GLU A 43 16.73 -4.87 -16.19
CA GLU A 43 17.79 -4.25 -17.02
C GLU A 43 17.30 -3.69 -18.35
N THR A 44 16.16 -4.21 -18.89
CA THR A 44 15.53 -3.70 -20.12
C THR A 44 14.41 -2.69 -19.84
N CYS A 45 14.18 -2.32 -18.57
CA CYS A 45 13.09 -1.43 -18.16
C CYS A 45 11.69 -1.99 -18.44
N GLU A 46 11.56 -3.29 -18.73
CA GLU A 46 10.27 -3.97 -18.92
C GLU A 46 9.56 -4.23 -17.59
N ARG A 47 10.31 -4.29 -16.50
CA ARG A 47 9.77 -4.44 -15.15
C ARG A 47 10.45 -3.46 -14.20
N ARG A 48 9.65 -2.83 -13.34
CA ARG A 48 10.17 -1.97 -12.26
C ARG A 48 10.76 -2.83 -11.14
N PRO A 49 11.91 -2.42 -10.59
CA PRO A 49 12.46 -3.07 -9.40
C PRO A 49 11.60 -2.78 -8.18
N GLY A 50 11.28 -3.80 -7.39
CA GLY A 50 10.70 -3.64 -6.07
C GLY A 50 11.72 -3.15 -5.04
N LEU A 51 11.25 -2.67 -3.88
CA LEU A 51 12.13 -2.17 -2.82
C LEU A 51 13.07 -3.28 -2.28
N ASP A 52 12.56 -4.50 -2.11
CA ASP A 52 13.38 -5.65 -1.67
C ASP A 52 14.47 -5.98 -2.70
N PHE A 53 14.14 -5.97 -3.99
CA PHE A 53 15.12 -6.14 -5.07
C PHE A 53 16.25 -5.10 -4.98
N ALA A 54 15.89 -3.83 -4.80
CA ALA A 54 16.87 -2.74 -4.70
C ALA A 54 17.78 -2.90 -3.46
N ARG A 55 17.23 -3.24 -2.30
CA ARG A 55 18.00 -3.49 -1.08
C ARG A 55 18.96 -4.67 -1.23
N ARG A 56 18.54 -5.75 -1.89
CA ARG A 56 19.42 -6.88 -2.18
C ARG A 56 20.53 -6.49 -3.15
N CYS A 57 20.26 -5.64 -4.13
CA CYS A 57 21.31 -5.06 -4.99
C CYS A 57 22.35 -4.31 -4.17
N ASP A 58 21.89 -3.45 -3.23
CA ASP A 58 22.81 -2.73 -2.34
C ASP A 58 23.69 -3.68 -1.51
N THR A 59 23.10 -4.78 -1.02
CA THR A 59 23.83 -5.81 -0.26
C THR A 59 24.85 -6.54 -1.14
N VAL A 60 24.45 -6.99 -2.33
CA VAL A 60 25.30 -7.78 -3.24
C VAL A 60 26.45 -6.95 -3.78
N PHE A 61 26.21 -5.69 -4.11
CA PHE A 61 27.22 -4.78 -4.68
C PHE A 61 27.98 -3.96 -3.63
N GLY A 62 27.59 -4.02 -2.36
CA GLY A 62 28.20 -3.22 -1.30
C GLY A 62 27.97 -1.72 -1.49
N THR A 63 26.83 -1.34 -2.07
CA THR A 63 26.47 0.06 -2.33
C THR A 63 25.63 0.60 -1.18
N ASP A 64 26.08 1.62 -0.49
CA ASP A 64 25.44 2.21 0.70
C ASP A 64 24.03 2.77 0.40
N GLY A 65 23.05 1.90 0.16
CA GLY A 65 21.66 2.24 -0.13
C GLY A 65 21.43 2.97 -1.47
N ARG A 66 22.35 2.88 -2.43
CA ARG A 66 22.26 3.56 -3.74
C ARG A 66 21.03 3.10 -4.52
N PHE A 67 20.86 1.80 -4.68
CA PHE A 67 19.72 1.22 -5.41
C PHE A 67 18.40 1.48 -4.70
N GLU A 68 18.37 1.40 -3.37
CA GLU A 68 17.19 1.76 -2.58
C GLU A 68 16.79 3.22 -2.82
N ARG A 69 17.74 4.16 -2.81
CA ARG A 69 17.46 5.59 -3.07
C ARG A 69 16.91 5.83 -4.47
N ILE A 70 17.44 5.16 -5.50
CA ILE A 70 16.93 5.29 -6.88
C ILE A 70 15.53 4.70 -6.97
N GLN A 71 15.31 3.51 -6.40
CA GLN A 71 14.01 2.85 -6.40
C GLN A 71 12.93 3.71 -5.72
N ARG A 72 13.25 4.33 -4.58
CA ARG A 72 12.32 5.26 -3.90
C ARG A 72 11.95 6.47 -4.78
N ARG A 73 12.86 6.95 -5.64
CA ARG A 73 12.54 8.01 -6.61
C ARG A 73 11.65 7.49 -7.73
N ILE A 74 11.89 6.28 -8.25
CA ILE A 74 11.03 5.62 -9.25
C ILE A 74 9.60 5.50 -8.70
N SER A 75 9.43 5.03 -7.46
CA SER A 75 8.13 4.92 -6.81
C SER A 75 7.42 6.27 -6.69
N ARG A 76 8.16 7.34 -6.35
CA ARG A 76 7.61 8.70 -6.28
C ARG A 76 7.17 9.28 -7.63
N GLU A 77 7.86 8.96 -8.73
CA GLU A 77 7.47 9.41 -10.07
C GLU A 77 6.15 8.79 -10.54
N THR A 78 5.80 7.63 -10.02
CA THR A 78 4.55 6.92 -10.38
C THR A 78 3.35 7.41 -9.58
N VAL A 79 3.60 8.03 -8.43
CA VAL A 79 2.55 8.60 -7.59
C VAL A 79 2.02 9.87 -8.25
N VAL A 80 0.71 9.95 -8.40
CA VAL A 80 0.05 11.16 -8.92
C VAL A 80 0.47 12.38 -8.09
N PRO A 81 0.68 13.57 -8.69
CA PRO A 81 1.29 14.71 -8.02
C PRO A 81 0.64 15.07 -6.68
N TRP A 82 -0.67 15.02 -6.60
CA TRP A 82 -1.45 15.34 -5.40
C TRP A 82 -1.34 14.30 -4.27
N PHE A 83 -0.87 13.10 -4.58
CA PHE A 83 -0.67 12.03 -3.60
C PHE A 83 0.78 11.97 -3.07
N ARG A 84 1.73 12.69 -3.69
CA ARG A 84 3.14 12.67 -3.27
C ARG A 84 3.35 13.18 -1.86
N ASP A 85 2.66 14.26 -1.51
CA ASP A 85 2.73 14.85 -0.18
C ASP A 85 2.21 13.88 0.87
N TRP A 86 1.08 13.21 0.58
CA TRP A 86 0.51 12.20 1.45
C TRP A 86 1.44 10.98 1.63
N ALA A 87 2.03 10.47 0.54
CA ALA A 87 2.93 9.32 0.61
C ALA A 87 4.16 9.59 1.51
N GLY A 88 4.64 10.83 1.54
CA GLY A 88 5.68 11.28 2.47
C GLY A 88 5.20 11.25 3.93
N ILE A 89 4.03 11.82 4.19
CA ILE A 89 3.39 11.84 5.51
C ILE A 89 3.13 10.42 6.02
N GLU A 90 2.59 9.53 5.19
CA GLU A 90 2.33 8.13 5.53
C GLU A 90 3.62 7.40 5.93
N GLN A 91 4.73 7.68 5.23
CA GLN A 91 6.03 7.10 5.52
C GLN A 91 6.64 7.60 6.85
N GLU A 92 6.34 8.80 7.28
CA GLU A 92 6.87 9.40 8.52
C GLU A 92 5.96 9.14 9.72
N ALA A 93 4.68 8.88 9.49
CA ALA A 93 3.68 8.73 10.53
C ALA A 93 4.07 7.69 11.59
N ARG A 94 3.80 8.02 12.87
CA ARG A 94 3.90 7.09 14.00
C ARG A 94 2.57 6.38 14.31
N ALA A 95 1.45 6.97 13.86
CA ALA A 95 0.14 6.35 13.92
C ALA A 95 -0.68 6.73 12.67
N LEU A 96 -1.50 5.80 12.20
CA LEU A 96 -2.44 5.98 11.09
C LEU A 96 -3.82 5.47 11.54
N ARG A 97 -4.82 6.31 11.40
CA ARG A 97 -6.23 5.99 11.61
C ARG A 97 -6.94 6.08 10.26
N THR A 98 -7.31 4.96 9.70
CA THR A 98 -7.85 4.85 8.34
C THR A 98 -9.30 4.38 8.39
N PHE A 99 -10.20 5.16 7.80
CA PHE A 99 -11.57 4.75 7.57
C PHE A 99 -11.84 4.56 6.07
N GLU A 100 -12.39 3.39 5.71
CA GLU A 100 -12.67 3.02 4.32
C GLU A 100 -14.04 2.32 4.20
N PRO A 101 -15.04 3.01 3.65
CA PRO A 101 -16.38 2.42 3.42
C PRO A 101 -16.51 1.73 2.07
N LEU A 102 -15.56 1.88 1.14
CA LEU A 102 -15.73 1.49 -0.26
C LEU A 102 -14.89 0.30 -0.68
N CYS A 103 -13.67 0.17 -0.15
CA CYS A 103 -12.73 -0.91 -0.49
C CYS A 103 -11.76 -1.18 0.66
N VAL A 104 -11.00 -2.26 0.57
CA VAL A 104 -9.92 -2.51 1.54
C VAL A 104 -8.86 -1.41 1.42
N PRO A 105 -8.38 -0.83 2.54
CA PRO A 105 -7.32 0.18 2.52
C PRO A 105 -6.07 -0.28 1.77
N GLY A 106 -5.46 0.62 0.98
CA GLY A 106 -4.33 0.27 0.12
C GLY A 106 -3.15 -0.40 0.83
N LEU A 107 -2.89 -0.05 2.10
CA LEU A 107 -1.84 -0.68 2.91
C LEU A 107 -2.11 -2.15 3.27
N LEU A 108 -3.34 -2.62 3.13
CA LEU A 108 -3.78 -3.98 3.48
C LEU A 108 -4.23 -4.80 2.26
N GLN A 109 -4.04 -4.30 1.03
CA GLN A 109 -4.47 -5.00 -0.18
C GLN A 109 -3.47 -6.08 -0.60
N THR A 110 -3.99 -7.22 -1.09
CA THR A 110 -3.19 -8.18 -1.87
C THR A 110 -2.92 -7.62 -3.28
N GLU A 111 -1.94 -8.20 -3.97
CA GLU A 111 -1.63 -7.84 -5.36
C GLU A 111 -2.84 -8.05 -6.28
N GLY A 112 -3.54 -9.19 -6.14
CA GLY A 112 -4.72 -9.52 -6.93
C GLY A 112 -5.87 -8.52 -6.72
N TYR A 113 -6.12 -8.13 -5.47
CA TYR A 113 -7.14 -7.15 -5.14
C TYR A 113 -6.79 -5.75 -5.66
N ALA A 114 -5.54 -5.31 -5.47
CA ALA A 114 -5.05 -4.03 -5.98
C ALA A 114 -5.16 -3.96 -7.51
N ARG A 115 -4.77 -5.04 -8.21
CA ARG A 115 -4.91 -5.14 -9.66
C ARG A 115 -6.37 -5.05 -10.10
N ALA A 116 -7.28 -5.75 -9.42
CA ALA A 116 -8.70 -5.71 -9.73
C ALA A 116 -9.32 -4.32 -9.54
N ILE A 117 -8.91 -3.58 -8.50
CA ILE A 117 -9.33 -2.17 -8.28
C ILE A 117 -8.90 -1.30 -9.46
N HIS A 118 -7.62 -1.36 -9.86
CA HIS A 118 -7.11 -0.51 -10.94
C HIS A 118 -7.65 -0.90 -12.32
N ALA A 119 -7.90 -2.19 -12.56
CA ALA A 119 -8.47 -2.69 -13.81
C ALA A 119 -9.99 -2.44 -13.93
N GLY A 120 -10.69 -2.39 -12.80
CA GLY A 120 -12.17 -2.39 -12.76
C GLY A 120 -12.84 -1.19 -13.43
N GLY A 121 -12.13 -0.06 -13.55
CA GLY A 121 -12.66 1.14 -14.20
C GLY A 121 -12.44 1.21 -15.71
N GLY A 122 -11.61 0.34 -16.30
CA GLY A 122 -11.24 0.38 -17.71
C GLY A 122 -10.51 1.67 -18.16
N LEU A 123 -10.01 2.46 -17.22
CA LEU A 123 -9.43 3.78 -17.47
C LEU A 123 -7.92 3.74 -17.72
N PHE A 124 -7.25 2.67 -17.29
CA PHE A 124 -5.79 2.54 -17.35
C PHE A 124 -5.36 1.49 -18.36
N ALA A 125 -4.26 1.74 -19.06
CA ALA A 125 -3.59 0.74 -19.87
C ALA A 125 -2.94 -0.34 -18.97
N ALA A 126 -2.71 -1.54 -19.51
CA ALA A 126 -2.19 -2.67 -18.72
C ALA A 126 -0.86 -2.36 -18.02
N ASP A 127 0.05 -1.66 -18.69
CA ASP A 127 1.33 -1.23 -18.12
C ASP A 127 1.17 -0.21 -17.00
N GLU A 128 0.16 0.67 -17.07
CA GLU A 128 -0.17 1.62 -16.01
C GLU A 128 -0.74 0.90 -14.79
N ILE A 129 -1.62 -0.10 -14.99
CA ILE A 129 -2.15 -0.92 -13.90
C ILE A 129 -1.01 -1.58 -13.14
N GLU A 130 -0.04 -2.21 -13.84
CA GLU A 130 1.10 -2.86 -13.18
C GLU A 130 1.98 -1.84 -12.41
N ARG A 131 2.13 -0.63 -12.92
CA ARG A 131 2.84 0.45 -12.21
C ARG A 131 2.14 0.85 -10.92
N GLN A 132 0.81 1.03 -10.96
CA GLN A 132 0.02 1.42 -9.79
C GLN A 132 0.01 0.30 -8.74
N VAL A 133 -0.11 -0.96 -9.16
CA VAL A 133 -0.02 -2.12 -8.28
C VAL A 133 1.35 -2.18 -7.59
N ALA A 134 2.44 -2.09 -8.34
CA ALA A 134 3.78 -2.10 -7.77
C ALA A 134 3.99 -0.96 -6.76
N THR A 135 3.56 0.25 -7.09
CA THR A 135 3.62 1.41 -6.18
C THR A 135 2.82 1.17 -4.90
N ARG A 136 1.65 0.54 -5.00
CA ARG A 136 0.81 0.22 -3.84
C ARG A 136 1.46 -0.79 -2.92
N LEU A 137 2.04 -1.86 -3.48
CA LEU A 137 2.74 -2.88 -2.71
C LEU A 137 4.02 -2.32 -2.05
N ASP A 138 4.78 -1.47 -2.74
CA ASP A 138 5.97 -0.83 -2.19
C ASP A 138 5.64 0.04 -0.95
N ARG A 139 4.47 0.71 -0.93
CA ARG A 139 4.03 1.50 0.23
C ARG A 139 3.78 0.66 1.48
N GLN A 140 3.38 -0.61 1.32
CA GLN A 140 3.08 -1.51 2.43
C GLN A 140 4.32 -1.82 3.28
N ALA A 141 5.53 -1.57 2.78
CA ALA A 141 6.77 -1.69 3.54
C ALA A 141 6.78 -0.82 4.83
N VAL A 142 5.91 0.20 4.91
CA VAL A 142 5.73 1.01 6.14
C VAL A 142 5.28 0.17 7.33
N LEU A 143 4.54 -0.93 7.09
CA LEU A 143 4.01 -1.81 8.14
C LEU A 143 5.06 -2.76 8.74
N THR A 144 6.18 -2.96 8.06
CA THR A 144 7.24 -3.92 8.44
C THR A 144 8.61 -3.27 8.66
N ARG A 145 8.69 -1.93 8.64
CA ARG A 145 9.92 -1.19 8.98
C ARG A 145 10.27 -1.35 10.47
N ASP A 146 11.49 -0.97 10.88
CA ASP A 146 11.96 -1.09 12.28
C ASP A 146 11.02 -0.45 13.30
N ARG A 147 10.40 0.68 12.97
CA ARG A 147 9.41 1.38 13.81
C ARG A 147 8.13 1.60 13.00
N PRO A 148 7.30 0.54 12.82
CA PRO A 148 6.07 0.68 12.06
C PRO A 148 5.06 1.57 12.80
N PRO A 149 4.18 2.29 12.07
CA PRO A 149 3.12 3.06 12.70
C PRO A 149 2.14 2.15 13.45
N LEU A 150 1.46 2.70 14.45
CA LEU A 150 0.23 2.08 14.93
C LEU A 150 -0.85 2.30 13.87
N LEU A 151 -1.26 1.25 13.17
CA LEU A 151 -2.30 1.31 12.16
C LEU A 151 -3.62 0.84 12.76
N SER A 152 -4.59 1.75 12.86
CA SER A 152 -5.98 1.43 13.21
C SER A 152 -6.85 1.63 11.97
N VAL A 153 -7.45 0.55 11.52
CA VAL A 153 -8.31 0.54 10.34
C VAL A 153 -9.75 0.26 10.77
N VAL A 154 -10.67 1.05 10.27
CA VAL A 154 -12.09 0.78 10.31
C VAL A 154 -12.60 0.67 8.88
N VAL A 155 -13.25 -0.44 8.55
CA VAL A 155 -13.93 -0.65 7.27
C VAL A 155 -15.42 -0.88 7.50
N ASP A 156 -16.24 -0.48 6.54
CA ASP A 156 -17.64 -0.90 6.51
C ASP A 156 -17.73 -2.37 6.11
N GLU A 157 -18.67 -3.13 6.69
CA GLU A 157 -18.88 -4.55 6.34
C GLU A 157 -19.14 -4.74 4.84
N TYR A 158 -19.68 -3.74 4.16
CA TYR A 158 -19.91 -3.77 2.72
C TYR A 158 -18.62 -4.01 1.92
N VAL A 159 -17.48 -3.54 2.43
CA VAL A 159 -16.15 -3.76 1.84
C VAL A 159 -15.82 -5.25 1.74
N LEU A 160 -16.21 -6.04 2.73
CA LEU A 160 -15.96 -7.49 2.77
C LEU A 160 -16.85 -8.26 1.80
N ARG A 161 -18.03 -7.71 1.47
CA ARG A 161 -19.05 -8.33 0.64
C ARG A 161 -19.07 -7.81 -0.80
N ARG A 162 -18.35 -6.71 -1.10
CA ARG A 162 -18.23 -6.18 -2.46
C ARG A 162 -17.33 -7.06 -3.30
N ARG A 163 -17.87 -7.61 -4.40
CA ARG A 163 -17.11 -8.47 -5.32
C ARG A 163 -16.10 -7.65 -6.12
N ILE A 164 -14.82 -7.73 -5.74
CA ILE A 164 -13.69 -7.12 -6.46
C ILE A 164 -12.79 -8.24 -6.95
N GLY A 165 -12.56 -8.32 -8.26
CA GLY A 165 -11.70 -9.32 -8.90
C GLY A 165 -12.25 -10.75 -8.92
N GLY A 166 -13.40 -11.02 -8.30
CA GLY A 166 -14.01 -12.34 -8.24
C GLY A 166 -13.81 -13.07 -6.91
N PRO A 167 -14.42 -14.28 -6.74
CA PRO A 167 -14.41 -14.99 -5.45
C PRO A 167 -13.03 -15.31 -4.93
N GLU A 168 -12.13 -15.80 -5.77
CA GLU A 168 -10.76 -16.17 -5.38
C GLU A 168 -9.99 -14.98 -4.84
N VAL A 169 -10.05 -13.82 -5.52
CA VAL A 169 -9.39 -12.58 -5.11
C VAL A 169 -9.95 -12.10 -3.78
N MET A 170 -11.27 -12.15 -3.60
CA MET A 170 -11.91 -11.75 -2.34
C MET A 170 -11.52 -12.67 -1.19
N ARG A 171 -11.53 -13.98 -1.41
CA ARG A 171 -11.12 -14.95 -0.39
C ARG A 171 -9.66 -14.74 0.03
N GLU A 172 -8.74 -14.59 -0.93
CA GLU A 172 -7.32 -14.30 -0.67
C GLU A 172 -7.18 -13.00 0.13
N GLN A 173 -7.88 -11.94 -0.28
CA GLN A 173 -7.85 -10.65 0.40
C GLN A 173 -8.33 -10.74 1.86
N LEU A 174 -9.44 -11.42 2.13
CA LEU A 174 -9.96 -11.57 3.49
C LEU A 174 -9.04 -12.43 4.36
N GLN A 175 -8.49 -13.51 3.82
CA GLN A 175 -7.47 -14.31 4.50
C GLN A 175 -6.21 -13.49 4.83
N HIS A 176 -5.82 -12.60 3.92
CA HIS A 176 -4.71 -11.68 4.15
C HIS A 176 -4.98 -10.71 5.30
N LEU A 177 -6.19 -10.14 5.39
CA LEU A 177 -6.59 -9.29 6.52
C LEU A 177 -6.49 -10.02 7.86
N MET A 178 -7.02 -11.24 7.93
CA MET A 178 -6.91 -12.07 9.14
C MET A 178 -5.46 -12.33 9.52
N LYS A 179 -4.62 -12.70 8.55
CA LYS A 179 -3.19 -12.94 8.77
C LYS A 179 -2.47 -11.70 9.29
N LEU A 180 -2.70 -10.53 8.68
CA LEU A 180 -2.09 -9.27 9.12
C LEU A 180 -2.55 -8.88 10.53
N GLY A 181 -3.85 -8.97 10.82
CA GLY A 181 -4.42 -8.64 12.12
C GLY A 181 -3.90 -9.54 13.24
N ALA A 182 -3.65 -10.82 12.95
CA ALA A 182 -3.10 -11.77 13.91
C ALA A 182 -1.58 -11.63 14.10
N ALA A 183 -0.82 -11.39 13.01
CA ALA A 183 0.64 -11.39 13.03
C ALA A 183 1.25 -10.05 13.47
N LEU A 184 0.64 -8.92 13.09
CA LEU A 184 1.19 -7.59 13.32
C LEU A 184 0.52 -6.91 14.53
N SER A 185 1.17 -6.94 15.68
CA SER A 185 0.64 -6.36 16.93
C SER A 185 0.27 -4.88 16.83
N ARG A 186 0.83 -4.14 15.88
CA ARG A 186 0.56 -2.73 15.63
C ARG A 186 -0.52 -2.47 14.57
N VAL A 187 -1.13 -3.52 14.01
CA VAL A 187 -2.26 -3.43 13.08
C VAL A 187 -3.54 -3.82 13.80
N ARG A 188 -4.52 -2.94 13.81
CA ARG A 188 -5.84 -3.16 14.38
C ARG A 188 -6.90 -2.96 13.31
N ILE A 189 -7.69 -3.98 13.05
CA ILE A 189 -8.75 -3.97 12.04
C ILE A 189 -10.09 -4.03 12.77
N HIS A 190 -10.98 -3.15 12.39
CA HIS A 190 -12.34 -3.03 12.93
C HIS A 190 -13.34 -2.96 11.78
N VAL A 191 -14.50 -3.55 11.97
CA VAL A 191 -15.57 -3.56 10.98
C VAL A 191 -16.79 -2.88 11.58
N VAL A 192 -17.35 -1.90 10.89
CA VAL A 192 -18.70 -1.38 11.21
C VAL A 192 -19.69 -2.36 10.58
N PRO A 193 -20.52 -3.05 11.39
CA PRO A 193 -21.46 -4.03 10.87
C PRO A 193 -22.62 -3.35 10.14
N MET A 194 -23.22 -4.02 9.17
CA MET A 194 -24.38 -3.50 8.43
C MET A 194 -25.57 -3.15 9.34
N SER A 195 -25.64 -3.74 10.53
CA SER A 195 -26.66 -3.43 11.54
C SER A 195 -26.50 -2.05 12.19
N ALA A 196 -25.35 -1.36 12.05
CA ALA A 196 -25.15 -0.02 12.57
C ALA A 196 -26.08 1.03 11.90
N GLY A 197 -26.53 0.75 10.67
CA GLY A 197 -27.41 1.66 9.94
C GLY A 197 -26.73 2.92 9.49
N ALA A 198 -27.28 4.09 9.81
CA ALA A 198 -26.69 5.37 9.41
C ALA A 198 -25.68 5.86 10.44
N TYR A 199 -24.49 6.19 10.00
CA TYR A 199 -23.37 6.68 10.82
C TYR A 199 -22.51 7.68 10.01
N PRO A 200 -21.63 8.48 10.65
CA PRO A 200 -20.89 9.55 9.97
C PRO A 200 -19.97 9.05 8.85
N GLY A 201 -19.55 7.80 8.87
CA GLY A 201 -18.67 7.22 7.85
C GLY A 201 -19.25 7.16 6.44
N LEU A 202 -20.57 7.28 6.28
CA LEU A 202 -21.21 7.30 4.97
C LEU A 202 -20.83 8.53 4.12
N ALA A 203 -20.17 9.53 4.73
CA ALA A 203 -19.70 10.73 4.00
C ALA A 203 -18.46 10.47 3.13
N GLY A 204 -17.71 9.37 3.37
CA GLY A 204 -16.57 8.99 2.55
C GLY A 204 -15.31 8.61 3.33
N PRO A 205 -14.26 8.14 2.63
CA PRO A 205 -13.00 7.69 3.21
C PRO A 205 -12.13 8.85 3.69
N PHE A 206 -11.34 8.59 4.74
CA PHE A 206 -10.29 9.52 5.19
C PHE A 206 -9.21 8.78 5.98
N VAL A 207 -8.06 9.44 6.11
CA VAL A 207 -6.96 8.97 6.97
C VAL A 207 -6.50 10.12 7.87
N ILE A 208 -6.29 9.83 9.15
CA ILE A 208 -5.64 10.76 10.08
C ILE A 208 -4.26 10.18 10.38
N ALA A 209 -3.20 10.92 10.05
CA ALA A 209 -1.82 10.58 10.36
C ALA A 209 -1.33 11.40 11.55
N THR A 210 -0.77 10.74 12.56
CA THR A 210 -0.05 11.40 13.64
C THR A 210 1.45 11.40 13.32
N LEU A 211 2.03 12.57 13.17
CA LEU A 211 3.45 12.77 12.87
C LEU A 211 4.34 12.59 14.12
N PRO A 212 5.68 12.45 13.96
CA PRO A 212 6.59 12.24 15.07
C PRO A 212 6.56 13.34 16.15
N ALA A 213 6.32 14.59 15.77
CA ALA A 213 6.23 15.71 16.70
C ALA A 213 4.87 15.76 17.44
N GLY A 214 3.90 14.96 17.02
CA GLY A 214 2.61 14.79 17.68
C GLY A 214 1.43 15.48 16.99
N GLU A 215 1.69 16.20 15.90
CA GLU A 215 0.63 16.81 15.08
C GLU A 215 -0.16 15.74 14.33
N ASP A 216 -1.45 15.97 14.22
CA ASP A 216 -2.34 15.20 13.34
C ASP A 216 -2.55 15.93 12.03
N VAL A 217 -2.57 15.16 10.94
CA VAL A 217 -2.85 15.62 9.58
C VAL A 217 -3.91 14.72 8.98
N VAL A 218 -4.88 15.29 8.29
CA VAL A 218 -5.98 14.55 7.64
C VAL A 218 -5.74 14.46 6.14
N TYR A 219 -5.90 13.27 5.59
CA TYR A 219 -6.00 13.05 4.15
C TYR A 219 -7.43 12.69 3.79
N LEU A 220 -7.99 13.44 2.85
CA LEU A 220 -9.28 13.16 2.23
C LEU A 220 -9.03 12.62 0.84
N GLU A 221 -9.53 11.42 0.56
CA GLU A 221 -9.42 10.83 -0.77
C GLU A 221 -10.58 11.31 -1.66
N GLY A 222 -10.26 11.74 -2.86
CA GLY A 222 -11.26 12.17 -3.84
C GLY A 222 -10.98 11.55 -5.22
N GLN A 223 -12.00 11.53 -6.07
CA GLN A 223 -11.96 10.93 -7.42
C GLN A 223 -10.85 11.51 -8.31
N ARG A 224 -10.53 12.78 -8.17
CA ARG A 224 -9.55 13.50 -9.01
C ARG A 224 -8.39 14.09 -8.24
N HIS A 225 -8.59 14.40 -6.96
CA HIS A 225 -7.61 15.04 -6.10
C HIS A 225 -7.79 14.53 -4.68
N GLY A 226 -6.72 14.05 -4.07
CA GLY A 226 -6.63 13.92 -2.63
C GLY A 226 -6.23 15.25 -2.01
N GLN A 227 -6.69 15.50 -0.79
CA GLN A 227 -6.39 16.74 -0.08
C GLN A 227 -5.75 16.40 1.27
N VAL A 228 -4.60 16.99 1.54
CA VAL A 228 -3.96 17.00 2.85
C VAL A 228 -4.40 18.26 3.58
N VAL A 229 -4.92 18.10 4.80
CA VAL A 229 -5.42 19.20 5.63
C VAL A 229 -4.78 19.09 7.02
N ASP A 230 -4.10 20.15 7.45
CA ASP A 230 -3.43 20.28 8.74
C ASP A 230 -4.05 21.37 9.64
N ARG A 231 -5.12 22.02 9.17
CA ARG A 231 -5.82 23.07 9.91
C ARG A 231 -6.45 22.46 11.18
N THR A 232 -6.08 22.98 12.34
CA THR A 232 -6.37 22.41 13.65
C THR A 232 -7.88 22.19 13.90
N ASP A 233 -8.74 23.15 13.55
CA ASP A 233 -10.19 23.04 13.72
C ASP A 233 -10.78 21.90 12.88
N PHE A 234 -10.33 21.74 11.65
CA PHE A 234 -10.76 20.66 10.77
C PHE A 234 -10.26 19.30 11.27
N VAL A 235 -8.99 19.23 11.69
CA VAL A 235 -8.40 17.99 12.25
C VAL A 235 -9.18 17.53 13.47
N GLN A 236 -9.55 18.46 14.37
CA GLN A 236 -10.35 18.13 15.56
C GLN A 236 -11.73 17.58 15.19
N GLN A 237 -12.41 18.19 14.23
CA GLN A 237 -13.69 17.67 13.73
C GLN A 237 -13.55 16.26 13.15
N MET A 238 -12.48 15.99 12.41
CA MET A 238 -12.25 14.66 11.84
C MET A 238 -11.88 13.61 12.90
N VAL A 239 -11.24 14.02 14.00
CA VAL A 239 -11.04 13.15 15.15
C VAL A 239 -12.36 12.79 15.83
N GLU A 240 -13.28 13.75 16.00
CA GLU A 240 -14.63 13.49 16.52
C GLU A 240 -15.41 12.52 15.61
N VAL A 241 -15.33 12.73 14.29
CA VAL A 241 -15.92 11.80 13.30
C VAL A 241 -15.32 10.41 13.43
N TRP A 242 -14.00 10.31 13.56
CA TRP A 242 -13.30 9.03 13.77
C TRP A 242 -13.79 8.32 15.03
N GLU A 243 -13.88 9.00 16.16
CA GLU A 243 -14.34 8.40 17.43
C GLU A 243 -15.81 7.93 17.32
N SER A 244 -16.65 8.69 16.64
CA SER A 244 -18.04 8.30 16.38
C SER A 244 -18.12 7.02 15.52
N ILE A 245 -17.37 6.95 14.41
CA ILE A 245 -17.30 5.75 13.56
C ILE A 245 -16.73 4.57 14.34
N ARG A 246 -15.69 4.80 15.12
CA ARG A 246 -15.01 3.79 15.91
C ARG A 246 -15.92 3.21 16.99
N GLY A 247 -16.86 4.03 17.51
CA GLY A 247 -17.89 3.60 18.47
C GLY A 247 -18.91 2.61 17.90
N GLU A 248 -19.18 2.68 16.59
CA GLU A 248 -20.07 1.75 15.89
C GLU A 248 -19.39 0.45 15.44
N ALA A 249 -18.04 0.42 15.46
CA ALA A 249 -17.29 -0.72 14.97
C ALA A 249 -17.14 -1.82 16.01
N LEU A 250 -17.12 -3.05 15.55
CA LEU A 250 -16.81 -4.24 16.34
C LEU A 250 -15.39 -4.14 16.93
N SER A 251 -15.15 -4.87 18.03
CA SER A 251 -13.81 -5.06 18.55
C SER A 251 -12.90 -5.72 17.51
N HIS A 252 -11.58 -5.62 17.68
CA HIS A 252 -10.63 -6.23 16.76
C HIS A 252 -10.89 -7.73 16.57
N GLN A 253 -11.08 -8.48 17.66
CA GLN A 253 -11.33 -9.92 17.57
C GLN A 253 -12.65 -10.24 16.87
N GLN A 254 -13.73 -9.59 17.27
CA GLN A 254 -15.03 -9.76 16.60
C GLN A 254 -14.99 -9.41 15.13
N SER A 255 -14.17 -8.42 14.75
CA SER A 255 -13.96 -8.06 13.35
C SER A 255 -13.23 -9.15 12.58
N LEU A 256 -12.20 -9.76 13.16
CA LEU A 256 -11.51 -10.89 12.53
C LEU A 256 -12.43 -12.11 12.39
N ASP A 257 -13.28 -12.36 13.39
CA ASP A 257 -14.27 -13.44 13.35
C ASP A 257 -15.28 -13.20 12.21
N LEU A 258 -15.80 -11.98 12.07
CA LEU A 258 -16.69 -11.61 10.96
C LEU A 258 -15.99 -11.71 9.60
N ILE A 259 -14.72 -11.27 9.50
CA ILE A 259 -13.94 -11.41 8.25
C ILE A 259 -13.78 -12.89 7.88
N ALA A 260 -13.54 -13.77 8.86
CA ALA A 260 -13.44 -15.20 8.63
C ALA A 260 -14.76 -15.79 8.12
N GLU A 261 -15.88 -15.45 8.76
CA GLU A 261 -17.22 -15.86 8.34
C GLU A 261 -17.52 -15.42 6.90
N VAL A 262 -17.25 -14.16 6.57
CA VAL A 262 -17.48 -13.65 5.21
C VAL A 262 -16.54 -14.31 4.20
N ALA A 263 -15.29 -14.62 4.56
CA ALA A 263 -14.34 -15.30 3.67
C ALA A 263 -14.86 -16.67 3.21
N GLU A 264 -15.58 -17.41 4.06
CA GLU A 264 -16.18 -18.70 3.72
C GLU A 264 -17.32 -18.59 2.69
N THR A 265 -17.93 -17.41 2.56
CA THR A 265 -18.99 -17.17 1.57
C THR A 265 -18.45 -16.97 0.15
N TRP A 266 -17.16 -16.73 -0.01
CA TRP A 266 -16.49 -16.56 -1.29
C TRP A 266 -15.97 -17.91 -1.82
N THR A 267 -16.84 -18.65 -2.50
CA THR A 267 -16.55 -19.96 -3.11
C THR A 267 -16.49 -19.88 -4.63
#